data_71b67e812e523322179e5e70a8168539
#
_entry.id   71b67e812e523322179e5e70a8168539
#
_cell.length_a   1.000
_cell.length_b   1.000
_cell.length_c   1.000
_cell.angle_alpha   90.00
_cell.angle_beta   90.00
_cell.angle_gamma   90.00
#
_symmetry.space_group_name_H-M   'P 1'
#
loop_
_entity.id
_entity.type
_entity.pdbx_description
1 polymer ?
#
loop_
_entity_poly.entity_id
_entity_poly.type
_entity_poly.pdbx_seq_one_letter_code
_entity_poly.pdbx_strand_id
1 'polypeptide(L)'
;KRDKDGVGASVASVEYDPNRNCYISLLHYVDGEKRYILAPEGIKLGDKVESGMVCEPKVGNAMPLEAIPSGLEVHNVEMTAGQGGKLVRVAGSAARIIAKEGDWVTLQLPSGEMRMVRKECRATIGKLGNSDYQNIRWGKAGRTRHKGRRGHVRGKAQNPVAHPMGGGEGRSNGGRHPCSPTGVLAKGGKTRCPRKVSSKRIIRRRKSSAHGQVEI
;
A
#
# COMPACT_ATOMS: atom_id res chain seq x y z
N LYS A 1 -1.68 8.90 11.34
CA LYS A 1 -0.38 9.48 11.65
C LYS A 1 0.20 8.82 12.89
N ARG A 2 1.51 8.81 13.01
CA ARG A 2 2.27 8.33 14.17
C ARG A 2 3.13 9.52 14.66
N ASP A 3 2.46 10.54 15.17
CA ASP A 3 3.02 11.86 15.49
C ASP A 3 3.15 12.13 17.00
N LYS A 4 2.92 11.11 17.85
CA LYS A 4 3.19 11.17 19.28
C LYS A 4 4.58 10.63 19.57
N ASP A 5 5.54 11.52 19.65
CA ASP A 5 6.93 11.16 19.89
C ASP A 5 7.23 11.04 21.38
N GLY A 6 7.98 10.00 21.76
CA GLY A 6 8.43 9.78 23.13
C GLY A 6 7.34 9.36 24.12
N VAL A 7 6.11 9.11 23.64
CA VAL A 7 5.02 8.63 24.48
C VAL A 7 4.77 7.16 24.20
N GLY A 8 4.99 6.31 25.20
CA GLY A 8 4.71 4.88 25.11
C GLY A 8 3.21 4.60 25.05
N ALA A 9 2.85 3.54 24.34
CA ALA A 9 1.48 3.05 24.29
C ALA A 9 1.45 1.52 24.42
N SER A 10 0.37 0.98 24.95
CA SER A 10 0.10 -0.46 25.01
C SER A 10 -1.02 -0.83 24.05
N VAL A 11 -0.93 -2.01 23.44
CA VAL A 11 -1.96 -2.57 22.58
C VAL A 11 -3.10 -3.10 23.44
N ALA A 12 -4.27 -2.48 23.33
CA ALA A 12 -5.47 -2.84 24.09
C ALA A 12 -6.32 -3.90 23.37
N SER A 13 -6.46 -3.77 22.04
CA SER A 13 -7.23 -4.73 21.22
C SER A 13 -6.70 -4.77 19.79
N VAL A 14 -7.03 -5.87 19.08
CA VAL A 14 -6.86 -6.00 17.64
C VAL A 14 -8.24 -6.19 17.04
N GLU A 15 -8.61 -5.31 16.10
CA GLU A 15 -9.98 -5.16 15.62
C GLU A 15 -10.08 -5.29 14.10
N TYR A 16 -11.25 -5.66 13.61
CA TYR A 16 -11.57 -5.70 12.20
C TYR A 16 -12.00 -4.32 11.72
N ASP A 17 -11.47 -3.87 10.59
CA ASP A 17 -11.89 -2.64 9.91
C ASP A 17 -12.45 -2.98 8.51
N PRO A 18 -13.72 -2.68 8.21
CA PRO A 18 -14.30 -2.96 6.90
C PRO A 18 -13.70 -2.12 5.76
N ASN A 19 -13.02 -1.00 6.07
CA ASN A 19 -12.42 -0.10 5.07
C ASN A 19 -11.10 -0.65 4.50
N ARG A 20 -10.51 -1.65 5.13
CA ARG A 20 -9.22 -2.21 4.73
C ARG A 20 -9.18 -3.72 4.87
N ASN A 21 -8.16 -4.33 4.32
CA ASN A 21 -7.95 -5.77 4.37
C ASN A 21 -7.00 -6.21 5.50
N CYS A 22 -6.33 -5.30 6.17
CA CYS A 22 -5.54 -5.56 7.38
C CYS A 22 -6.35 -5.23 8.63
N TYR A 23 -6.02 -5.87 9.74
CA TYR A 23 -6.54 -5.52 11.05
C TYR A 23 -5.98 -4.19 11.54
N ILE A 24 -6.65 -3.58 12.51
CA ILE A 24 -6.20 -2.39 13.24
C ILE A 24 -6.00 -2.74 14.70
N SER A 25 -5.07 -2.07 15.36
CA SER A 25 -4.83 -2.23 16.80
C SER A 25 -5.17 -0.93 17.51
N LEU A 26 -5.98 -1.03 18.56
CA LEU A 26 -6.25 0.08 19.47
C LEU A 26 -5.07 0.22 20.43
N LEU A 27 -4.51 1.40 20.51
CA LEU A 27 -3.45 1.77 21.44
C LEU A 27 -3.99 2.64 22.56
N HIS A 28 -3.62 2.31 23.79
CA HIS A 28 -3.77 3.16 24.95
C HIS A 28 -2.42 3.78 25.27
N TYR A 29 -2.32 5.08 25.11
CA TYR A 29 -1.12 5.86 25.46
C TYR A 29 -1.06 6.13 26.97
N VAL A 30 0.14 6.31 27.48
CA VAL A 30 0.36 6.62 28.92
C VAL A 30 -0.31 7.93 29.34
N ASP A 31 -0.47 8.86 28.41
CA ASP A 31 -1.18 10.15 28.63
C ASP A 31 -2.71 10.04 28.56
N GLY A 32 -3.26 8.81 28.44
CA GLY A 32 -4.70 8.54 28.39
C GLY A 32 -5.34 8.62 27.00
N GLU A 33 -4.62 9.09 25.98
CA GLU A 33 -5.16 9.14 24.61
C GLU A 33 -5.27 7.75 24.01
N LYS A 34 -6.31 7.54 23.21
CA LYS A 34 -6.52 6.29 22.47
C LYS A 34 -6.42 6.54 20.98
N ARG A 35 -5.63 5.73 20.28
CA ARG A 35 -5.48 5.82 18.81
C ARG A 35 -5.42 4.46 18.17
N TYR A 36 -5.87 4.39 16.92
CA TYR A 36 -5.72 3.21 16.09
C TYR A 36 -4.46 3.27 15.24
N ILE A 37 -3.81 2.11 15.13
CA ILE A 37 -2.73 1.86 14.18
C ILE A 37 -3.07 0.68 13.27
N LEU A 38 -2.37 0.52 12.15
CA LEU A 38 -2.42 -0.72 11.38
C LEU A 38 -1.72 -1.81 12.17
N ALA A 39 -2.36 -2.98 12.32
CA ALA A 39 -1.82 -4.09 13.08
C ALA A 39 -0.63 -4.73 12.34
N PRO A 40 0.60 -4.66 12.86
CA PRO A 40 1.72 -5.44 12.34
C PRO A 40 1.52 -6.93 12.55
N GLU A 41 2.22 -7.73 11.77
CA GLU A 41 2.24 -9.18 11.96
C GLU A 41 2.91 -9.53 13.30
N GLY A 42 2.27 -10.43 14.05
CA GLY A 42 2.78 -10.90 15.34
C GLY A 42 2.52 -10.00 16.55
N ILE A 43 1.85 -8.85 16.37
CA ILE A 43 1.49 -7.98 17.51
C ILE A 43 0.47 -8.67 18.42
N LYS A 44 0.67 -8.57 19.73
CA LYS A 44 -0.17 -9.17 20.76
C LYS A 44 -0.78 -8.10 21.67
N LEU A 45 -1.82 -8.50 22.40
CA LEU A 45 -2.40 -7.68 23.46
C LEU A 45 -1.35 -7.44 24.55
N GLY A 46 -1.26 -6.20 25.01
CA GLY A 46 -0.28 -5.80 26.03
C GLY A 46 1.09 -5.40 25.48
N ASP A 47 1.39 -5.64 24.21
CA ASP A 47 2.66 -5.22 23.61
C ASP A 47 2.81 -3.70 23.71
N LYS A 48 4.04 -3.26 24.02
CA LYS A 48 4.37 -1.83 24.09
C LYS A 48 4.87 -1.36 22.73
N VAL A 49 4.36 -0.24 22.27
CA VAL A 49 4.75 0.42 21.01
C VAL A 49 5.00 1.90 21.24
N GLU A 50 5.99 2.42 20.53
CA GLU A 50 6.44 3.81 20.65
C GLU A 50 6.60 4.44 19.27
N SER A 51 6.67 5.76 19.26
CA SER A 51 7.00 6.54 18.06
C SER A 51 8.03 7.60 18.43
N GLY A 52 9.00 7.86 17.57
CA GLY A 52 10.00 8.89 17.81
C GLY A 52 11.30 8.65 17.05
N MET A 53 12.27 9.56 17.23
CA MET A 53 13.60 9.44 16.64
C MET A 53 14.45 8.38 17.34
N VAL A 54 14.31 8.27 18.66
CA VAL A 54 15.11 7.40 19.53
C VAL A 54 14.20 6.33 20.11
N CYS A 55 13.78 5.40 19.25
CA CYS A 55 13.03 4.21 19.66
C CYS A 55 13.84 2.96 19.31
N GLU A 56 13.64 1.91 20.06
CA GLU A 56 14.19 0.60 19.70
C GLU A 56 13.53 0.10 18.40
N PRO A 57 14.29 -0.48 17.45
CA PRO A 57 13.74 -0.97 16.19
C PRO A 57 12.96 -2.29 16.39
N LYS A 58 11.86 -2.21 17.16
CA LYS A 58 10.89 -3.30 17.38
C LYS A 58 9.70 -3.22 16.43
N VAL A 59 9.08 -4.37 16.18
CA VAL A 59 7.84 -4.45 15.38
C VAL A 59 6.74 -3.59 16.02
N GLY A 60 6.10 -2.74 15.21
CA GLY A 60 5.07 -1.81 15.66
C GLY A 60 5.58 -0.40 16.01
N ASN A 61 6.86 -0.24 16.30
CA ASN A 61 7.45 1.08 16.54
C ASN A 61 7.54 1.89 15.25
N ALA A 62 7.33 3.19 15.36
CA ALA A 62 7.36 4.09 14.20
C ALA A 62 8.44 5.15 14.39
N MET A 63 9.31 5.28 13.39
CA MET A 63 10.41 6.23 13.41
C MET A 63 10.71 6.76 12.01
N PRO A 64 11.46 7.87 11.89
CA PRO A 64 11.95 8.33 10.60
C PRO A 64 12.83 7.27 9.92
N LEU A 65 12.78 7.23 8.60
CA LEU A 65 13.53 6.24 7.80
C LEU A 65 15.04 6.29 8.04
N GLU A 66 15.58 7.47 8.40
CA GLU A 66 17.00 7.60 8.75
C GLU A 66 17.40 6.79 9.98
N ALA A 67 16.50 6.68 10.96
CA ALA A 67 16.76 5.96 12.22
C ALA A 67 16.59 4.43 12.07
N ILE A 68 15.81 3.95 11.09
CA ILE A 68 15.55 2.51 10.91
C ILE A 68 16.76 1.84 10.26
N PRO A 69 17.33 0.77 10.79
CA PRO A 69 18.43 0.03 10.16
C PRO A 69 18.09 -0.45 8.74
N SER A 70 19.09 -0.45 7.85
CA SER A 70 18.94 -0.99 6.49
C SER A 70 18.69 -2.49 6.53
N GLY A 71 17.93 -3.01 5.57
CA GLY A 71 17.57 -4.42 5.49
C GLY A 71 16.26 -4.78 6.20
N LEU A 72 15.78 -3.95 7.13
CA LEU A 72 14.52 -4.20 7.84
C LEU A 72 13.30 -3.98 6.94
N GLU A 73 12.25 -4.72 7.26
CA GLU A 73 10.93 -4.57 6.66
C GLU A 73 10.15 -3.47 7.38
N VAL A 74 9.45 -2.65 6.59
CA VAL A 74 8.66 -1.53 7.08
C VAL A 74 7.31 -1.47 6.36
N HIS A 75 6.32 -0.92 7.03
CA HIS A 75 5.01 -0.65 6.46
C HIS A 75 4.52 0.76 6.82
N ASN A 76 3.36 1.14 6.30
CA ASN A 76 2.72 2.44 6.56
C ASN A 76 3.67 3.63 6.34
N VAL A 77 4.42 3.61 5.23
CA VAL A 77 5.47 4.58 4.93
C VAL A 77 4.86 5.89 4.43
N GLU A 78 5.37 7.01 4.91
CA GLU A 78 5.05 8.34 4.42
C GLU A 78 5.72 8.62 3.07
N MET A 79 5.07 9.40 2.23
CA MET A 79 5.65 9.94 0.99
C MET A 79 6.23 11.34 1.17
N THR A 80 5.68 12.07 2.11
CA THR A 80 6.10 13.41 2.53
C THR A 80 6.03 13.44 4.03
N ALA A 81 7.05 13.99 4.67
CA ALA A 81 7.14 14.04 6.13
C ALA A 81 5.90 14.70 6.76
N GLY A 82 5.36 14.10 7.81
CA GLY A 82 4.21 14.59 8.57
C GLY A 82 2.83 14.42 7.90
N GLN A 83 2.75 13.95 6.66
CA GLN A 83 1.44 13.73 6.00
C GLN A 83 0.72 12.46 6.47
N GLY A 84 1.44 11.55 7.12
CA GLY A 84 0.95 10.22 7.47
C GLY A 84 1.21 9.17 6.40
N GLY A 85 1.17 7.91 6.79
CA GLY A 85 1.52 6.79 5.92
C GLY A 85 0.58 6.63 4.72
N LYS A 86 1.17 6.48 3.54
CA LYS A 86 0.46 6.29 2.26
C LYS A 86 0.87 5.01 1.54
N LEU A 87 2.12 4.58 1.70
CA LEU A 87 2.64 3.39 1.03
C LEU A 87 2.58 2.17 1.97
N VAL A 88 2.50 0.98 1.39
CA VAL A 88 2.57 -0.31 2.10
C VAL A 88 1.54 -0.39 3.23
N ARG A 89 0.24 -0.42 2.85
CA ARG A 89 -0.89 -0.45 3.78
C ARG A 89 -1.85 -1.61 3.52
N VAL A 90 -1.45 -2.54 2.70
CA VAL A 90 -2.24 -3.72 2.32
C VAL A 90 -1.83 -4.91 3.20
N ALA A 91 -2.79 -5.75 3.59
CA ALA A 91 -2.56 -6.95 4.38
C ALA A 91 -1.41 -7.81 3.82
N GLY A 92 -0.53 -8.27 4.70
CA GLY A 92 0.62 -9.08 4.35
C GLY A 92 1.70 -8.36 3.53
N SER A 93 1.66 -7.04 3.40
CA SER A 93 2.67 -6.29 2.64
C SER A 93 3.76 -5.70 3.54
N ALA A 94 4.97 -5.66 3.01
CA ALA A 94 6.12 -4.95 3.59
C ALA A 94 6.94 -4.29 2.48
N ALA A 95 7.61 -3.20 2.77
CA ALA A 95 8.71 -2.66 1.98
C ALA A 95 10.02 -2.93 2.71
N ARG A 96 11.11 -3.08 1.97
CA ARG A 96 12.44 -3.26 2.56
C ARG A 96 13.29 -2.02 2.32
N ILE A 97 14.01 -1.58 3.34
CA ILE A 97 15.00 -0.52 3.22
C ILE A 97 16.27 -1.14 2.60
N ILE A 98 16.66 -0.65 1.42
CA ILE A 98 17.83 -1.16 0.69
C ILE A 98 19.08 -0.34 1.01
N ALA A 99 18.99 0.98 0.86
CA ALA A 99 20.12 1.88 1.05
C ALA A 99 19.67 3.23 1.60
N LYS A 100 20.60 3.95 2.20
CA LYS A 100 20.43 5.32 2.68
C LYS A 100 21.58 6.15 2.11
N GLU A 101 21.24 7.19 1.34
CA GLU A 101 22.19 8.04 0.66
C GLU A 101 21.80 9.51 0.82
N GLY A 102 22.61 10.26 1.54
CA GLY A 102 22.35 11.69 1.79
C GLY A 102 20.98 11.92 2.45
N ASP A 103 20.09 12.63 1.75
CA ASP A 103 18.73 12.94 2.22
C ASP A 103 17.68 11.93 1.79
N TRP A 104 18.08 10.85 1.11
CA TRP A 104 17.18 9.88 0.52
C TRP A 104 17.39 8.48 1.06
N VAL A 105 16.29 7.77 1.19
CA VAL A 105 16.26 6.35 1.55
C VAL A 105 15.62 5.59 0.40
N THR A 106 16.32 4.59 -0.11
CA THR A 106 15.84 3.70 -1.18
C THR A 106 15.04 2.56 -0.60
N LEU A 107 13.76 2.50 -0.98
CA LEU A 107 12.82 1.47 -0.57
C LEU A 107 12.49 0.53 -1.73
N GLN A 108 12.52 -0.76 -1.48
CA GLN A 108 11.91 -1.76 -2.34
C GLN A 108 10.46 -1.97 -1.92
N LEU A 109 9.52 -1.60 -2.77
CA LEU A 109 8.09 -1.77 -2.53
C LEU A 109 7.62 -3.21 -2.83
N PRO A 110 6.45 -3.63 -2.31
CA PRO A 110 5.89 -4.96 -2.59
C PRO A 110 5.69 -5.24 -4.09
N SER A 111 5.53 -4.21 -4.91
CA SER A 111 5.43 -4.33 -6.37
C SER A 111 6.75 -4.65 -7.08
N GLY A 112 7.88 -4.64 -6.35
CA GLY A 112 9.23 -4.72 -6.90
C GLY A 112 9.79 -3.39 -7.41
N GLU A 113 9.03 -2.30 -7.32
CA GLU A 113 9.51 -0.95 -7.62
C GLU A 113 10.52 -0.51 -6.57
N MET A 114 11.67 0.01 -7.00
CA MET A 114 12.65 0.67 -6.13
C MET A 114 12.47 2.17 -6.22
N ARG A 115 12.27 2.79 -5.08
CA ARG A 115 11.91 4.21 -5.01
C ARG A 115 12.63 4.91 -3.87
N MET A 116 13.07 6.14 -4.14
CA MET A 116 13.63 7.03 -3.12
C MET A 116 12.52 7.77 -2.38
N VAL A 117 12.64 7.85 -1.07
CA VAL A 117 11.79 8.62 -0.16
C VAL A 117 12.70 9.44 0.75
N ARG A 118 12.27 10.62 1.17
CA ARG A 118 13.07 11.45 2.07
C ARG A 118 13.31 10.75 3.41
N LYS A 119 14.48 10.91 3.96
CA LYS A 119 14.91 10.28 5.22
C LYS A 119 14.05 10.66 6.42
N GLU A 120 13.50 11.87 6.42
CA GLU A 120 12.59 12.41 7.45
C GLU A 120 11.21 11.72 7.47
N CYS A 121 10.82 11.06 6.36
CA CYS A 121 9.55 10.36 6.27
C CYS A 121 9.49 9.21 7.26
N ARG A 122 8.36 9.07 7.94
CA ARG A 122 8.17 8.03 8.96
C ARG A 122 7.69 6.73 8.33
N ALA A 123 8.09 5.64 8.95
CA ALA A 123 7.59 4.29 8.66
C ALA A 123 7.39 3.53 9.97
N THR A 124 6.58 2.49 9.92
CA THR A 124 6.41 1.55 11.03
C THR A 124 7.18 0.27 10.73
N ILE A 125 7.91 -0.25 11.69
CA ILE A 125 8.74 -1.45 11.54
C ILE A 125 7.87 -2.69 11.50
N GLY A 126 8.26 -3.64 10.66
CA GLY A 126 7.62 -4.93 10.47
C GLY A 126 6.72 -4.98 9.26
N LYS A 127 6.16 -6.16 9.03
CA LYS A 127 5.18 -6.48 7.99
C LYS A 127 3.76 -6.28 8.51
N LEU A 128 2.82 -5.95 7.64
CA LEU A 128 1.40 -5.90 8.01
C LEU A 128 0.82 -7.30 8.23
N GLY A 129 -0.01 -7.43 9.24
CA GLY A 129 -0.72 -8.66 9.56
C GLY A 129 -1.77 -9.06 8.52
N ASN A 130 -2.45 -10.20 8.79
CA ASN A 130 -3.46 -10.79 7.91
C ASN A 130 -2.90 -11.19 6.53
N SER A 131 -1.70 -11.79 6.50
CA SER A 131 -1.00 -12.18 5.27
C SER A 131 -1.80 -13.14 4.40
N ASP A 132 -2.63 -14.00 4.99
CA ASP A 132 -3.46 -14.96 4.28
C ASP A 132 -4.68 -14.37 3.58
N TYR A 133 -4.94 -13.08 3.76
CA TYR A 133 -6.09 -12.42 3.13
C TYR A 133 -6.15 -12.62 1.61
N GLN A 134 -4.99 -12.68 0.94
CA GLN A 134 -4.90 -12.86 -0.50
C GLN A 134 -5.30 -14.27 -0.94
N ASN A 135 -5.17 -15.26 -0.05
CA ASN A 135 -5.45 -16.67 -0.32
C ASN A 135 -6.93 -17.02 -0.10
N ILE A 136 -7.73 -16.09 0.45
CA ILE A 136 -9.13 -16.32 0.78
C ILE A 136 -9.94 -16.49 -0.50
N ARG A 137 -10.56 -17.67 -0.65
CA ARG A 137 -11.56 -17.95 -1.69
C ARG A 137 -12.95 -17.62 -1.14
N TRP A 138 -13.63 -16.69 -1.76
CA TRP A 138 -14.95 -16.22 -1.31
C TRP A 138 -16.07 -17.21 -1.56
N GLY A 139 -15.88 -18.17 -2.45
CA GLY A 139 -16.80 -19.25 -2.77
C GLY A 139 -17.99 -18.82 -3.62
N LYS A 140 -18.73 -17.80 -3.22
CA LYS A 140 -19.95 -17.35 -3.92
C LYS A 140 -19.99 -15.83 -4.13
N ALA A 141 -20.66 -15.40 -5.19
CA ALA A 141 -20.83 -13.99 -5.57
C ALA A 141 -21.53 -13.16 -4.48
N GLY A 142 -22.50 -13.76 -3.76
CA GLY A 142 -23.22 -13.10 -2.67
C GLY A 142 -22.30 -12.61 -1.55
N ARG A 143 -21.24 -13.34 -1.24
CA ARG A 143 -20.26 -12.93 -0.22
C ARG A 143 -19.52 -11.64 -0.61
N THR A 144 -19.21 -11.49 -1.91
CA THR A 144 -18.62 -10.28 -2.46
C THR A 144 -19.62 -9.11 -2.39
N ARG A 145 -20.90 -9.40 -2.64
CA ARG A 145 -21.99 -8.41 -2.55
C ARG A 145 -22.20 -7.92 -1.12
N HIS A 146 -22.16 -8.78 -0.13
CA HIS A 146 -22.23 -8.42 1.29
C HIS A 146 -21.09 -7.49 1.74
N LYS A 147 -19.94 -7.51 1.04
CA LYS A 147 -18.84 -6.58 1.24
C LYS A 147 -19.00 -5.23 0.52
N GLY A 148 -20.18 -4.94 -0.01
CA GLY A 148 -20.47 -3.71 -0.73
C GLY A 148 -19.92 -3.64 -2.16
N ARG A 149 -19.33 -4.73 -2.68
CA ARG A 149 -18.82 -4.77 -4.06
C ARG A 149 -19.92 -5.14 -5.05
N ARG A 150 -20.16 -4.29 -6.02
CA ARG A 150 -21.05 -4.56 -7.16
C ARG A 150 -20.28 -5.17 -8.33
N GLY A 151 -20.99 -5.94 -9.18
CA GLY A 151 -20.44 -6.43 -10.44
C GLY A 151 -20.05 -5.26 -11.35
N HIS A 152 -18.94 -5.42 -12.05
CA HIS A 152 -18.47 -4.45 -13.05
C HIS A 152 -18.85 -4.93 -14.45
N VAL A 153 -19.56 -4.10 -15.21
CA VAL A 153 -19.89 -4.39 -16.60
C VAL A 153 -18.68 -4.11 -17.47
N ARG A 154 -18.27 -5.11 -18.25
CA ARG A 154 -17.12 -4.99 -19.15
C ARG A 154 -17.44 -3.99 -20.27
N GLY A 155 -16.45 -3.19 -20.71
CA GLY A 155 -16.63 -2.18 -21.74
C GLY A 155 -17.21 -2.72 -23.05
N LYS A 156 -16.84 -3.93 -23.47
CA LYS A 156 -17.37 -4.58 -24.66
C LYS A 156 -18.85 -5.05 -24.55
N ALA A 157 -19.41 -5.08 -23.35
CA ALA A 157 -20.80 -5.42 -23.09
C ALA A 157 -21.69 -4.18 -22.95
N GLN A 158 -21.11 -3.00 -23.09
CA GLN A 158 -21.80 -1.71 -22.99
C GLN A 158 -22.25 -1.24 -24.39
N ASN A 159 -23.11 -0.19 -24.39
CA ASN A 159 -23.50 0.49 -25.61
C ASN A 159 -22.29 1.29 -26.19
N PRO A 160 -22.15 1.46 -27.51
CA PRO A 160 -21.12 2.28 -28.16
C PRO A 160 -21.02 3.71 -27.61
N VAL A 161 -22.12 4.30 -27.18
CA VAL A 161 -22.14 5.61 -26.54
C VAL A 161 -21.43 5.62 -25.19
N ALA A 162 -21.52 4.53 -24.44
CA ALA A 162 -20.96 4.41 -23.08
C ALA A 162 -19.50 3.97 -23.06
N HIS A 163 -19.07 3.23 -24.08
CA HIS A 163 -17.70 2.70 -24.14
C HIS A 163 -17.21 2.51 -25.57
N PRO A 164 -15.98 2.93 -25.92
CA PRO A 164 -15.44 2.78 -27.28
C PRO A 164 -15.35 1.34 -27.80
N MET A 165 -15.41 0.35 -26.92
CA MET A 165 -15.42 -1.09 -27.25
C MET A 165 -16.81 -1.69 -27.27
N GLY A 166 -17.85 -0.90 -27.05
CA GLY A 166 -19.23 -1.34 -27.01
C GLY A 166 -19.80 -1.58 -28.39
N GLY A 167 -20.96 -2.22 -28.42
CA GLY A 167 -21.72 -2.55 -29.64
C GLY A 167 -21.32 -3.89 -30.27
N GLY A 168 -21.97 -4.18 -31.43
CA GLY A 168 -21.84 -5.43 -32.15
C GLY A 168 -22.87 -6.47 -31.74
N GLU A 169 -23.02 -7.51 -32.57
CA GLU A 169 -23.93 -8.63 -32.32
C GLU A 169 -23.26 -9.72 -31.47
N GLY A 170 -24.00 -10.27 -30.52
CA GLY A 170 -23.58 -11.38 -29.71
C GLY A 170 -22.29 -11.09 -28.92
N ARG A 171 -21.35 -12.02 -29.01
CA ARG A 171 -20.04 -11.92 -28.31
C ARG A 171 -19.00 -11.25 -29.20
N SER A 172 -19.09 -9.93 -29.38
CA SER A 172 -18.11 -9.18 -30.19
C SER A 172 -16.74 -9.07 -29.49
N ASN A 173 -15.67 -8.95 -30.29
CA ASN A 173 -14.32 -8.75 -29.82
C ASN A 173 -13.98 -7.29 -29.52
N GLY A 174 -14.91 -6.35 -29.75
CA GLY A 174 -14.74 -4.93 -29.48
C GLY A 174 -14.04 -4.15 -30.60
N GLY A 175 -13.62 -4.78 -31.69
CA GLY A 175 -13.15 -4.18 -32.95
C GLY A 175 -11.93 -3.25 -32.88
N ARG A 176 -11.28 -3.10 -31.72
CA ARG A 176 -10.14 -2.20 -31.50
C ARG A 176 -9.25 -2.65 -30.34
N HIS A 177 -8.10 -2.02 -30.21
CA HIS A 177 -7.22 -2.23 -29.06
C HIS A 177 -7.96 -1.99 -27.74
N PRO A 178 -7.74 -2.85 -26.71
CA PRO A 178 -8.34 -2.66 -25.39
C PRO A 178 -8.05 -1.27 -24.85
N CYS A 179 -9.10 -0.54 -24.52
CA CYS A 179 -9.00 0.83 -24.00
C CYS A 179 -9.98 1.06 -22.83
N SER A 180 -9.74 2.15 -22.11
CA SER A 180 -10.66 2.67 -21.08
C SER A 180 -11.89 3.33 -21.73
N PRO A 181 -12.92 3.69 -20.92
CA PRO A 181 -14.06 4.50 -21.42
C PRO A 181 -13.62 5.80 -22.09
N THR A 182 -12.49 6.37 -21.70
CA THR A 182 -11.92 7.61 -22.26
C THR A 182 -10.98 7.37 -23.45
N GLY A 183 -10.90 6.15 -23.97
CA GLY A 183 -10.05 5.80 -25.12
C GLY A 183 -8.57 5.57 -24.81
N VAL A 184 -8.15 5.68 -23.57
CA VAL A 184 -6.75 5.43 -23.18
C VAL A 184 -6.45 3.94 -23.25
N LEU A 185 -5.35 3.55 -23.91
CA LEU A 185 -4.94 2.15 -24.09
C LEU A 185 -4.78 1.45 -22.73
N ALA A 186 -5.43 0.29 -22.57
CA ALA A 186 -5.41 -0.51 -21.34
C ALA A 186 -4.28 -1.55 -21.33
N LYS A 187 -3.80 -1.99 -22.50
CA LYS A 187 -2.70 -2.95 -22.65
C LYS A 187 -1.54 -2.30 -23.42
N GLY A 188 -0.32 -2.51 -22.94
CA GLY A 188 0.91 -2.01 -23.57
C GLY A 188 1.12 -0.49 -23.47
N GLY A 189 0.15 0.27 -22.98
CA GLY A 189 0.26 1.72 -22.82
C GLY A 189 1.03 2.11 -21.54
N LYS A 190 2.02 2.97 -21.68
CA LYS A 190 2.68 3.64 -20.55
C LYS A 190 1.76 4.75 -20.05
N THR A 191 0.88 4.45 -19.08
CA THR A 191 -0.12 5.42 -18.59
C THR A 191 0.41 6.41 -17.54
N ARG A 192 1.62 6.16 -16.99
CA ARG A 192 2.24 7.12 -16.08
C ARG A 192 2.72 8.35 -16.86
N CYS A 193 2.31 9.53 -16.42
CA CYS A 193 2.78 10.78 -16.99
C CYS A 193 4.30 10.92 -16.78
N PRO A 194 5.14 11.05 -17.84
CA PRO A 194 6.60 11.16 -17.71
C PRO A 194 7.02 12.45 -16.96
N ARG A 195 6.24 13.53 -17.09
CA ARG A 195 6.52 14.84 -16.49
C ARG A 195 6.30 14.91 -14.97
N LYS A 196 5.79 13.84 -14.33
CA LYS A 196 5.62 13.83 -12.87
C LYS A 196 6.98 13.96 -12.19
N VAL A 197 7.11 14.95 -11.31
CA VAL A 197 8.33 15.18 -10.50
C VAL A 197 8.73 13.92 -9.73
N SER A 198 7.74 13.13 -9.26
CA SER A 198 7.99 11.86 -8.58
C SER A 198 8.59 10.76 -9.48
N SER A 199 8.66 10.93 -10.80
CA SER A 199 9.34 9.98 -11.70
C SER A 199 10.85 9.97 -11.48
N LYS A 200 11.45 11.13 -11.17
CA LYS A 200 12.88 11.26 -10.83
C LYS A 200 13.29 10.48 -9.58
N ARG A 201 12.31 10.08 -8.74
CA ARG A 201 12.54 9.35 -7.49
C ARG A 201 12.36 7.83 -7.62
N ILE A 202 12.07 7.34 -8.83
CA ILE A 202 11.94 5.90 -9.12
C ILE A 202 13.24 5.44 -9.78
N ILE A 203 14.01 4.62 -9.07
CA ILE A 203 15.27 4.05 -9.56
C ILE A 203 14.98 2.90 -10.52
N ARG A 204 14.07 2.01 -10.12
CA ARG A 204 13.68 0.84 -10.90
C ARG A 204 12.18 0.63 -10.82
N ARG A 205 11.54 0.51 -11.96
CA ARG A 205 10.09 0.22 -12.02
C ARG A 205 9.80 -1.25 -11.72
N ARG A 206 8.53 -1.53 -11.39
CA ARG A 206 8.05 -2.90 -11.22
C ARG A 206 8.27 -3.70 -12.51
N LYS A 207 8.51 -5.00 -12.38
CA LYS A 207 8.53 -5.91 -13.53
C LYS A 207 7.16 -5.94 -14.21
N SER A 208 7.17 -5.91 -15.54
CA SER A 208 5.97 -6.18 -16.34
C SER A 208 5.91 -7.68 -16.63
N SER A 209 4.72 -8.30 -16.54
CA SER A 209 4.53 -9.71 -16.90
C SER A 209 4.77 -9.98 -18.39
N ALA A 210 4.61 -8.97 -19.26
CA ALA A 210 4.74 -9.11 -20.71
C ALA A 210 6.13 -8.74 -21.27
N HIS A 211 6.85 -7.84 -20.62
CA HIS A 211 8.06 -7.23 -21.19
C HIS A 211 9.26 -7.18 -20.23
N GLY A 212 9.22 -7.93 -19.15
CA GLY A 212 10.28 -7.91 -18.15
C GLY A 212 10.38 -6.55 -17.43
N GLN A 213 11.60 -6.12 -17.13
CA GLN A 213 11.86 -4.88 -16.43
C GLN A 213 11.78 -3.71 -17.41
N VAL A 214 10.90 -2.74 -17.16
CA VAL A 214 10.82 -1.51 -17.95
C VAL A 214 11.76 -0.50 -17.34
N GLU A 215 12.83 -0.16 -18.04
CA GLU A 215 13.69 0.98 -17.73
C GLU A 215 12.93 2.29 -17.92
N ILE A 216 13.29 3.31 -17.13
CA ILE A 216 12.65 4.63 -17.17
C ILE A 216 13.27 5.49 -18.26
#